data_06f41ce5168ff5251f669cc10d8af617
#
_entry.id   06f41ce5168ff5251f669cc10d8af617
#
_cell.length_a   1.000
_cell.length_b   1.000
_cell.length_c   1.000
_cell.angle_alpha   90.00
_cell.angle_beta   90.00
_cell.angle_gamma   90.00
#
_symmetry.space_group_name_H-M   'P 1'
#
loop_
_entity.id
_entity.type
_entity.pdbx_description
1 polymer ?
#
loop_
_entity_poly.entity_id
_entity_poly.type
_entity_poly.pdbx_seq_one_letter_code
_entity_poly.pdbx_strand_id
1 'polypeptide(L)'
;MSKAAGSWLARWNDPETKSEAQARIGTADDYSDADGVAVLTFAQAQAKAQEWFESRADEAILAREGVPRKKGPWTVADAMEAYFEDAERRGVKGLDRDKQRSALWIVPELGALEVAELTRRRIEAWQKRLTEAPKRKRTGKAGVKSHKKKPSKDDPPKPKPAPPQTEEEKRARKDTANRVLSTLKAALNHALDRGRVKHGEAWQAVKPYKGTTSARIRFLSAEEQVRLVNVCPADFRRLVKGALYTGARYGELCRLVVGDFNAANGSLFIAISKSGKSRHIVLTEEAQEFFTSITAGRPSDELMFLRDEVERRKRPELAGGWGASDQTRFMSLACKAAEVPKAAFHELRHTYASGLVNAGLPMAYVAAQLGHTDTRMTEKHYGHLAPTALADAIRTLAPKLGLGNDPKVTPLKIAVASE
;
A
#
# COMPACT_ATOMS: atom_id res chain seq x y z
N MET A 1 60.15 -24.00 37.79
CA MET A 1 58.70 -23.52 37.74
C MET A 1 58.46 -23.01 36.34
N SER A 2 57.66 -23.69 35.57
CA SER A 2 57.23 -23.21 34.23
C SER A 2 56.31 -22.00 34.41
N LYS A 3 56.71 -20.84 33.93
CA LYS A 3 55.86 -19.65 33.94
C LYS A 3 54.77 -19.85 32.90
N ALA A 4 53.52 -19.87 33.32
CA ALA A 4 52.38 -19.91 32.39
C ALA A 4 52.20 -18.51 31.76
N ALA A 5 51.84 -18.49 30.47
CA ALA A 5 51.50 -17.25 29.77
C ALA A 5 50.31 -16.54 30.42
N GLY A 6 50.31 -15.22 30.40
CA GLY A 6 49.19 -14.42 30.88
C GLY A 6 47.93 -14.65 30.08
N SER A 7 46.78 -14.28 30.65
CA SER A 7 45.50 -14.38 29.96
C SER A 7 44.83 -13.01 29.92
N TRP A 8 44.31 -12.65 28.75
CA TRP A 8 43.46 -11.47 28.57
C TRP A 8 42.04 -11.76 29.05
N LEU A 9 41.57 -10.96 30.03
CA LEU A 9 40.23 -11.08 30.59
C LEU A 9 39.47 -9.78 30.35
N ALA A 10 38.28 -9.85 29.81
CA ALA A 10 37.34 -8.76 29.75
C ALA A 10 36.33 -8.88 30.89
N ARG A 11 36.10 -7.80 31.64
CA ARG A 11 35.11 -7.71 32.72
C ARG A 11 34.15 -6.58 32.40
N TRP A 12 32.87 -6.87 32.43
CA TRP A 12 31.76 -5.92 32.18
C TRP A 12 30.84 -5.86 33.37
N ASN A 13 30.49 -4.66 33.79
CA ASN A 13 29.55 -4.42 34.86
C ASN A 13 28.36 -3.64 34.26
N ASP A 14 27.17 -4.17 34.43
CA ASP A 14 25.97 -3.43 34.07
C ASP A 14 25.72 -2.29 35.04
N PRO A 15 25.70 -1.02 34.60
CA PRO A 15 25.57 0.12 35.50
C PRO A 15 24.21 0.19 36.21
N GLU A 16 23.18 -0.45 35.67
CA GLU A 16 21.81 -0.41 36.24
C GLU A 16 21.48 -1.66 37.07
N THR A 17 21.74 -2.84 36.54
CA THR A 17 21.42 -4.10 37.22
C THR A 17 22.52 -4.54 38.20
N LYS A 18 23.71 -3.90 38.10
CA LYS A 18 24.94 -4.27 38.86
C LYS A 18 25.37 -5.72 38.63
N SER A 19 24.90 -6.36 37.55
CA SER A 19 25.34 -7.69 37.19
C SER A 19 26.75 -7.64 36.58
N GLU A 20 27.58 -8.61 36.95
CA GLU A 20 28.94 -8.74 36.42
C GLU A 20 29.02 -9.89 35.41
N ALA A 21 29.77 -9.66 34.33
CA ALA A 21 30.13 -10.70 33.39
C ALA A 21 31.65 -10.65 33.11
N GLN A 22 32.26 -11.81 32.99
CA GLN A 22 33.70 -11.95 32.71
C GLN A 22 33.91 -12.98 31.59
N ALA A 23 34.79 -12.67 30.64
CA ALA A 23 35.19 -13.59 29.59
C ALA A 23 36.69 -13.60 29.38
N ARG A 24 37.26 -14.79 29.13
CA ARG A 24 38.65 -14.92 28.67
C ARG A 24 38.65 -14.62 27.17
N ILE A 25 39.42 -13.61 26.78
CA ILE A 25 39.53 -13.14 25.39
C ILE A 25 40.61 -13.89 24.61
N GLY A 26 41.68 -14.25 25.30
CA GLY A 26 42.80 -14.98 24.72
C GLY A 26 43.97 -15.14 25.70
N THR A 27 45.07 -15.69 25.21
CA THR A 27 46.34 -15.80 25.92
C THR A 27 47.23 -14.62 25.51
N ALA A 28 48.04 -14.08 26.43
CA ALA A 28 48.99 -13.03 26.13
C ALA A 28 50.20 -13.59 25.36
N ASP A 29 50.82 -12.76 24.55
CA ASP A 29 52.00 -13.06 23.72
C ASP A 29 53.32 -13.02 24.50
N ASP A 30 53.27 -13.31 25.82
CA ASP A 30 54.43 -13.27 26.71
C ASP A 30 55.54 -14.28 26.36
N TYR A 31 55.18 -15.44 25.79
CA TYR A 31 56.07 -16.57 25.48
C TYR A 31 55.90 -17.16 24.10
N SER A 32 54.94 -16.72 23.33
CA SER A 32 54.63 -17.21 21.98
C SER A 32 54.21 -16.05 21.10
N ASP A 33 54.59 -16.04 19.85
CA ASP A 33 54.16 -15.02 18.90
C ASP A 33 52.63 -15.03 18.77
N ALA A 34 52.04 -13.83 18.63
CA ALA A 34 50.61 -13.68 18.49
C ALA A 34 50.10 -14.24 17.13
N ASP A 35 49.15 -15.17 17.19
CA ASP A 35 48.48 -15.77 16.01
C ASP A 35 47.19 -15.04 15.61
N GLY A 36 46.78 -14.05 16.38
CA GLY A 36 45.57 -13.29 16.19
C GLY A 36 44.27 -14.05 16.54
N VAL A 37 44.37 -15.31 16.94
CA VAL A 37 43.24 -16.19 17.28
C VAL A 37 43.22 -16.59 18.74
N ALA A 38 44.24 -17.32 19.19
CA ALA A 38 44.37 -17.82 20.55
C ALA A 38 45.38 -17.02 21.36
N VAL A 39 46.52 -16.68 20.77
CA VAL A 39 47.55 -15.82 21.35
C VAL A 39 47.42 -14.42 20.74
N LEU A 40 47.24 -13.42 21.58
CA LEU A 40 46.90 -12.08 21.17
C LEU A 40 47.86 -11.05 21.70
N THR A 41 48.24 -10.10 20.85
CA THR A 41 48.86 -8.84 21.30
C THR A 41 47.84 -8.03 22.12
N PHE A 42 48.30 -7.04 22.87
CA PHE A 42 47.42 -6.13 23.61
C PHE A 42 46.38 -5.46 22.70
N ALA A 43 46.79 -4.98 21.52
CA ALA A 43 45.91 -4.32 20.57
C ALA A 43 44.81 -5.27 20.02
N GLN A 44 45.18 -6.52 19.72
CA GLN A 44 44.21 -7.56 19.27
C GLN A 44 43.26 -7.95 20.39
N ALA A 45 43.76 -8.10 21.62
CA ALA A 45 42.94 -8.39 22.78
C ALA A 45 41.97 -7.24 23.09
N GLN A 46 42.43 -5.97 22.97
CA GLN A 46 41.58 -4.80 23.13
C GLN A 46 40.46 -4.74 22.08
N ALA A 47 40.75 -4.99 20.82
CA ALA A 47 39.74 -5.03 19.77
C ALA A 47 38.67 -6.12 20.04
N LYS A 48 39.08 -7.34 20.38
CA LYS A 48 38.18 -8.42 20.77
C LYS A 48 37.38 -8.11 22.04
N ALA A 49 38.00 -7.46 23.03
CA ALA A 49 37.32 -7.04 24.24
C ALA A 49 36.26 -5.98 23.94
N GLN A 50 36.53 -5.04 23.03
CA GLN A 50 35.57 -4.02 22.60
C GLN A 50 34.34 -4.64 21.90
N GLU A 51 34.54 -5.59 20.99
CA GLU A 51 33.45 -6.35 20.39
C GLU A 51 32.59 -7.09 21.44
N TRP A 52 33.27 -7.69 22.44
CA TRP A 52 32.60 -8.38 23.53
C TRP A 52 31.79 -7.40 24.41
N PHE A 53 32.34 -6.22 24.73
CA PHE A 53 31.62 -5.19 25.49
C PHE A 53 30.39 -4.66 24.75
N GLU A 54 30.53 -4.38 23.46
CA GLU A 54 29.40 -3.97 22.62
C GLU A 54 28.28 -5.03 22.62
N SER A 55 28.67 -6.32 22.49
CA SER A 55 27.69 -7.42 22.56
C SER A 55 26.99 -7.50 23.92
N ARG A 56 27.70 -7.22 25.03
CA ARG A 56 27.10 -7.21 26.37
C ARG A 56 26.20 -6.03 26.63
N ALA A 57 26.57 -4.85 26.13
CA ALA A 57 25.72 -3.66 26.22
C ALA A 57 24.41 -3.88 25.46
N ASP A 58 24.47 -4.43 24.24
CA ASP A 58 23.29 -4.79 23.44
C ASP A 58 22.41 -5.83 24.16
N GLU A 59 23.06 -6.85 24.81
CA GLU A 59 22.34 -7.84 25.61
C GLU A 59 21.56 -7.23 26.78
N ALA A 60 22.17 -6.28 27.48
CA ALA A 60 21.54 -5.59 28.61
C ALA A 60 20.34 -4.76 28.16
N ILE A 61 20.46 -4.04 27.03
CA ILE A 61 19.35 -3.28 26.44
C ILE A 61 18.19 -4.21 26.09
N LEU A 62 18.45 -5.33 25.44
CA LEU A 62 17.45 -6.30 25.02
C LEU A 62 16.75 -6.99 26.21
N ALA A 63 17.51 -7.30 27.27
CA ALA A 63 16.95 -7.86 28.49
C ALA A 63 15.98 -6.89 29.17
N ARG A 64 16.28 -5.60 29.16
CA ARG A 64 15.41 -4.53 29.70
C ARG A 64 14.11 -4.38 28.91
N GLU A 65 14.18 -4.57 27.59
CA GLU A 65 12.99 -4.54 26.73
C GLU A 65 12.08 -5.78 26.86
N GLY A 66 12.45 -6.76 27.71
CA GLY A 66 11.66 -7.99 27.93
C GLY A 66 11.55 -8.89 26.70
N VAL A 67 12.42 -8.72 25.71
CA VAL A 67 12.38 -9.48 24.47
C VAL A 67 13.18 -10.78 24.61
N PRO A 68 12.57 -11.96 24.53
CA PRO A 68 13.28 -13.22 24.63
C PRO A 68 14.36 -13.33 23.57
N ARG A 69 15.59 -13.63 24.03
CA ARG A 69 16.74 -13.76 23.14
C ARG A 69 16.69 -15.10 22.41
N LYS A 70 16.66 -15.06 21.09
CA LYS A 70 16.98 -16.25 20.30
C LYS A 70 18.49 -16.52 20.42
N LYS A 71 18.86 -17.70 20.86
CA LYS A 71 20.26 -18.15 20.82
C LYS A 71 20.61 -18.48 19.36
N GLY A 72 21.56 -17.74 18.77
CA GLY A 72 22.03 -17.94 17.41
C GLY A 72 21.73 -16.79 16.44
N PRO A 73 22.21 -16.90 15.21
CA PRO A 73 22.08 -15.83 14.21
C PRO A 73 20.63 -15.63 13.80
N TRP A 74 20.28 -14.38 13.51
CA TRP A 74 18.93 -14.01 13.06
C TRP A 74 18.72 -14.39 11.61
N THR A 75 17.70 -15.20 11.37
CA THR A 75 17.25 -15.54 10.02
C THR A 75 16.25 -14.53 9.48
N VAL A 76 16.03 -14.55 8.17
CA VAL A 76 14.98 -13.73 7.54
C VAL A 76 13.60 -14.09 8.10
N ALA A 77 13.34 -15.37 8.40
CA ALA A 77 12.08 -15.79 9.01
C ALA A 77 11.87 -15.13 10.39
N ASP A 78 12.90 -15.09 11.22
CA ASP A 78 12.83 -14.42 12.53
C ASP A 78 12.56 -12.91 12.41
N ALA A 79 13.22 -12.25 11.44
CA ALA A 79 12.98 -10.84 11.17
C ALA A 79 11.53 -10.57 10.70
N MET A 80 10.97 -11.47 9.88
CA MET A 80 9.59 -11.37 9.43
C MET A 80 8.59 -11.57 10.58
N GLU A 81 8.84 -12.55 11.45
CA GLU A 81 7.98 -12.83 12.60
C GLU A 81 7.95 -11.67 13.58
N ALA A 82 9.11 -11.20 14.01
CA ALA A 82 9.23 -10.07 14.93
C ALA A 82 8.61 -8.77 14.36
N TYR A 83 8.77 -8.53 13.06
CA TYR A 83 8.11 -7.41 12.38
C TYR A 83 6.58 -7.53 12.42
N PHE A 84 6.05 -8.71 12.16
CA PHE A 84 4.60 -8.93 12.15
C PHE A 84 4.00 -8.83 13.56
N GLU A 85 4.68 -9.31 14.58
CA GLU A 85 4.26 -9.15 15.98
C GLU A 85 4.20 -7.68 16.39
N ASP A 86 5.26 -6.91 16.10
CA ASP A 86 5.29 -5.48 16.39
C ASP A 86 4.23 -4.72 15.59
N ALA A 87 4.05 -5.03 14.32
CA ALA A 87 3.05 -4.40 13.47
C ALA A 87 1.61 -4.71 13.92
N GLU A 88 1.36 -5.91 14.46
CA GLU A 88 0.08 -6.32 15.04
C GLU A 88 -0.21 -5.54 16.32
N ARG A 89 0.78 -5.44 17.22
CA ARG A 89 0.70 -4.62 18.44
C ARG A 89 0.40 -3.15 18.15
N ARG A 90 0.98 -2.60 17.07
CA ARG A 90 0.73 -1.22 16.61
C ARG A 90 -0.59 -1.04 15.83
N GLY A 91 -1.35 -2.11 15.59
CA GLY A 91 -2.61 -2.05 14.85
C GLY A 91 -2.44 -1.70 13.35
N VAL A 92 -1.34 -2.09 12.72
CA VAL A 92 -1.08 -1.79 11.30
C VAL A 92 -2.12 -2.44 10.40
N LYS A 93 -2.83 -1.62 9.62
CA LYS A 93 -3.88 -2.10 8.72
C LYS A 93 -3.29 -2.85 7.51
N GLY A 94 -3.92 -3.96 7.13
CA GLY A 94 -3.55 -4.73 5.94
C GLY A 94 -2.45 -5.78 6.17
N LEU A 95 -2.07 -6.01 7.42
CA LEU A 95 -1.03 -6.95 7.85
C LEU A 95 -1.25 -8.37 7.33
N ASP A 96 -2.51 -8.85 7.27
CA ASP A 96 -2.84 -10.18 6.71
C ASP A 96 -2.32 -10.38 5.29
N ARG A 97 -2.36 -9.33 4.47
CA ARG A 97 -1.85 -9.41 3.09
C ARG A 97 -0.33 -9.52 3.06
N ASP A 98 0.33 -8.85 3.98
CA ASP A 98 1.79 -8.87 4.08
C ASP A 98 2.26 -10.20 4.68
N LYS A 99 1.56 -10.74 5.69
CA LYS A 99 1.75 -12.10 6.21
C LYS A 99 1.57 -13.15 5.08
N GLN A 100 0.52 -13.04 4.27
CA GLN A 100 0.29 -13.93 3.11
C GLN A 100 1.40 -13.80 2.05
N ARG A 101 1.85 -12.59 1.73
CA ARG A 101 2.96 -12.38 0.78
C ARG A 101 4.25 -12.99 1.29
N SER A 102 4.55 -12.78 2.56
CA SER A 102 5.73 -13.36 3.21
C SER A 102 5.72 -14.88 3.14
N ALA A 103 4.63 -15.51 3.55
CA ALA A 103 4.48 -16.95 3.53
C ALA A 103 4.56 -17.56 2.11
N LEU A 104 4.15 -16.79 1.08
CA LEU A 104 4.14 -17.26 -0.30
C LEU A 104 5.46 -17.04 -1.04
N TRP A 105 6.18 -15.95 -0.73
CA TRP A 105 7.26 -15.46 -1.57
C TRP A 105 8.58 -15.21 -0.84
N ILE A 106 8.57 -14.89 0.46
CA ILE A 106 9.78 -14.56 1.21
C ILE A 106 10.29 -15.80 1.95
N VAL A 107 9.48 -16.31 2.86
CA VAL A 107 9.87 -17.40 3.77
C VAL A 107 10.34 -18.67 3.02
N PRO A 108 9.69 -19.14 1.93
CA PRO A 108 10.12 -20.36 1.25
C PRO A 108 11.48 -20.28 0.57
N GLU A 109 11.91 -19.06 0.16
CA GLU A 109 13.18 -18.89 -0.57
C GLU A 109 14.29 -18.24 0.26
N LEU A 110 13.95 -17.38 1.18
CA LEU A 110 14.89 -16.60 1.96
C LEU A 110 14.82 -16.89 3.47
N GLY A 111 13.72 -17.48 3.95
CA GLY A 111 13.41 -17.56 5.38
C GLY A 111 14.49 -18.22 6.23
N ALA A 112 15.11 -19.29 5.73
CA ALA A 112 16.14 -20.04 6.45
C ALA A 112 17.55 -19.36 6.44
N LEU A 113 17.72 -18.30 5.64
CA LEU A 113 19.00 -17.61 5.52
C LEU A 113 19.23 -16.68 6.69
N GLU A 114 20.46 -16.63 7.16
CA GLU A 114 20.90 -15.63 8.11
C GLU A 114 20.87 -14.25 7.46
N VAL A 115 20.37 -13.25 8.20
CA VAL A 115 20.29 -11.88 7.69
C VAL A 115 21.71 -11.34 7.39
N ALA A 116 22.70 -11.74 8.17
CA ALA A 116 24.12 -11.38 7.96
C ALA A 116 24.69 -11.92 6.63
N GLU A 117 24.16 -13.04 6.11
CA GLU A 117 24.58 -13.64 4.84
C GLU A 117 23.84 -13.09 3.61
N LEU A 118 22.85 -12.23 3.84
CA LEU A 118 22.12 -11.61 2.73
C LEU A 118 23.04 -10.67 1.96
N THR A 119 23.23 -10.96 0.68
CA THR A 119 23.89 -10.07 -0.26
C THR A 119 22.91 -9.36 -1.16
N ARG A 120 23.25 -8.16 -1.62
CA ARG A 120 22.46 -7.42 -2.63
C ARG A 120 22.15 -8.30 -3.85
N ARG A 121 23.16 -8.99 -4.38
CA ARG A 121 23.02 -9.87 -5.55
C ARG A 121 21.99 -10.99 -5.32
N ARG A 122 21.95 -11.57 -4.13
CA ARG A 122 21.00 -12.63 -3.78
C ARG A 122 19.57 -12.13 -3.73
N ILE A 123 19.36 -10.93 -3.17
CA ILE A 123 18.03 -10.31 -3.12
C ILE A 123 17.57 -9.87 -4.53
N GLU A 124 18.45 -9.30 -5.35
CA GLU A 124 18.12 -8.95 -6.74
C GLU A 124 17.77 -10.17 -7.59
N ALA A 125 18.51 -11.28 -7.45
CA ALA A 125 18.20 -12.53 -8.13
C ALA A 125 16.85 -13.11 -7.70
N TRP A 126 16.55 -13.08 -6.41
CA TRP A 126 15.22 -13.44 -5.88
C TRP A 126 14.11 -12.52 -6.42
N GLN A 127 14.31 -11.21 -6.40
CA GLN A 127 13.36 -10.24 -6.95
C GLN A 127 13.09 -10.50 -8.44
N LYS A 128 14.11 -10.86 -9.22
CA LYS A 128 13.97 -11.23 -10.63
C LYS A 128 13.09 -12.48 -10.79
N ARG A 129 13.34 -13.55 -10.03
CA ARG A 129 12.50 -14.76 -10.06
C ARG A 129 11.02 -14.47 -9.77
N LEU A 130 10.72 -13.52 -8.87
CA LEU A 130 9.34 -13.10 -8.62
C LEU A 130 8.67 -12.51 -9.86
N THR A 131 9.40 -11.82 -10.73
CA THR A 131 8.84 -11.26 -11.97
C THR A 131 8.58 -12.31 -13.03
N GLU A 132 9.33 -13.40 -13.03
CA GLU A 132 9.22 -14.51 -13.99
C GLU A 132 8.22 -15.58 -13.52
N ALA A 133 7.91 -15.58 -12.23
CA ALA A 133 7.00 -16.58 -11.65
C ALA A 133 5.56 -16.43 -12.21
N PRO A 134 4.90 -17.55 -12.49
CA PRO A 134 3.52 -17.54 -12.99
C PRO A 134 2.56 -16.94 -11.96
N LYS A 135 1.43 -16.39 -12.44
CA LYS A 135 0.38 -15.85 -11.59
C LYS A 135 -0.24 -16.97 -10.76
N ARG A 136 -0.03 -16.95 -9.43
CA ARG A 136 -0.65 -17.94 -8.54
C ARG A 136 -2.16 -17.71 -8.48
N LYS A 137 -2.93 -18.77 -8.64
CA LYS A 137 -4.38 -18.74 -8.37
C LYS A 137 -4.57 -18.57 -6.86
N ARG A 138 -5.46 -17.66 -6.45
CA ARG A 138 -5.85 -17.56 -5.04
C ARG A 138 -6.50 -18.86 -4.64
N THR A 139 -5.86 -19.61 -3.75
CA THR A 139 -6.52 -20.68 -3.00
C THR A 139 -7.55 -20.01 -2.10
N GLY A 140 -8.81 -20.44 -2.13
CA GLY A 140 -9.84 -19.95 -1.23
C GLY A 140 -9.37 -20.04 0.23
N LYS A 141 -9.96 -19.20 1.11
CA LYS A 141 -9.68 -19.28 2.56
C LYS A 141 -9.79 -20.74 2.99
N ALA A 142 -8.76 -21.27 3.66
CA ALA A 142 -8.83 -22.56 4.30
C ALA A 142 -10.06 -22.56 5.23
N GLY A 143 -11.00 -23.50 5.03
CA GLY A 143 -12.24 -23.60 5.81
C GLY A 143 -13.53 -23.16 5.10
N VAL A 144 -13.48 -22.39 4.01
CA VAL A 144 -14.68 -22.14 3.19
C VAL A 144 -14.80 -23.27 2.17
N LYS A 145 -15.71 -24.21 2.41
CA LYS A 145 -16.10 -25.23 1.40
C LYS A 145 -16.61 -24.48 0.18
N SER A 146 -15.80 -24.36 -0.87
CA SER A 146 -16.28 -23.83 -2.13
C SER A 146 -17.27 -24.85 -2.70
N HIS A 147 -18.51 -24.44 -2.94
CA HIS A 147 -19.50 -25.24 -3.66
C HIS A 147 -19.16 -25.41 -5.17
N LYS A 148 -17.88 -25.32 -5.53
CA LYS A 148 -17.45 -25.67 -6.87
C LYS A 148 -17.53 -27.19 -6.97
N LYS A 149 -18.36 -27.71 -7.89
CA LYS A 149 -18.36 -29.11 -8.30
C LYS A 149 -16.92 -29.60 -8.39
N LYS A 150 -16.60 -30.71 -7.74
CA LYS A 150 -15.31 -31.38 -7.97
C LYS A 150 -15.21 -31.59 -9.47
N PRO A 151 -14.06 -31.30 -10.11
CA PRO A 151 -13.90 -31.59 -11.54
C PRO A 151 -14.22 -33.05 -11.77
N SER A 152 -15.02 -33.33 -12.81
CA SER A 152 -15.24 -34.69 -13.28
C SER A 152 -13.90 -35.30 -13.71
N LYS A 153 -13.80 -36.64 -13.67
CA LYS A 153 -12.61 -37.32 -14.20
C LYS A 153 -12.37 -37.04 -15.70
N ASP A 154 -13.42 -36.63 -16.40
CA ASP A 154 -13.41 -36.31 -17.84
C ASP A 154 -13.13 -34.83 -18.14
N ASP A 155 -13.03 -33.98 -17.10
CA ASP A 155 -12.67 -32.57 -17.33
C ASP A 155 -11.20 -32.46 -17.75
N PRO A 156 -10.87 -31.74 -18.83
CA PRO A 156 -9.48 -31.57 -19.24
C PRO A 156 -8.68 -30.92 -18.14
N PRO A 157 -7.41 -31.34 -17.91
CA PRO A 157 -6.56 -30.80 -16.88
C PRO A 157 -6.41 -29.28 -17.07
N LYS A 158 -6.73 -28.51 -16.03
CA LYS A 158 -6.60 -27.06 -16.08
C LYS A 158 -5.16 -26.68 -16.45
N PRO A 159 -4.95 -25.82 -17.46
CA PRO A 159 -3.61 -25.45 -17.88
C PRO A 159 -2.81 -24.91 -16.68
N LYS A 160 -1.56 -25.36 -16.57
CA LYS A 160 -0.62 -24.84 -15.58
C LYS A 160 -0.48 -23.33 -15.79
N PRO A 161 -0.42 -22.52 -14.71
CA PRO A 161 -0.20 -21.08 -14.86
C PRO A 161 1.11 -20.84 -15.63
N ALA A 162 1.03 -20.13 -16.75
CA ALA A 162 2.20 -19.77 -17.54
C ALA A 162 2.91 -18.52 -16.95
N PRO A 163 4.22 -18.35 -17.22
CA PRO A 163 4.92 -17.09 -16.96
C PRO A 163 4.25 -15.91 -17.67
N PRO A 164 4.48 -14.66 -17.24
CA PRO A 164 3.87 -13.49 -17.86
C PRO A 164 4.35 -13.35 -19.32
N GLN A 165 3.40 -13.30 -20.25
CA GLN A 165 3.69 -13.21 -21.70
C GLN A 165 3.62 -11.77 -22.19
N THR A 166 2.56 -11.03 -21.80
CA THR A 166 2.33 -9.67 -22.26
C THR A 166 3.12 -8.65 -21.45
N GLU A 167 3.40 -7.49 -22.01
CA GLU A 167 4.06 -6.39 -21.30
C GLU A 167 3.22 -5.91 -20.09
N GLU A 168 1.90 -5.99 -20.18
CA GLU A 168 1.01 -5.66 -19.07
C GLU A 168 1.16 -6.67 -17.93
N GLU A 169 1.21 -7.96 -18.23
CA GLU A 169 1.45 -9.02 -17.24
C GLU A 169 2.83 -8.89 -16.60
N LYS A 170 3.88 -8.62 -17.40
CA LYS A 170 5.24 -8.39 -16.90
C LYS A 170 5.28 -7.19 -15.96
N ARG A 171 4.62 -6.09 -16.33
CA ARG A 171 4.48 -4.90 -15.48
C ARG A 171 3.76 -5.22 -14.17
N ALA A 172 2.64 -5.94 -14.22
CA ALA A 172 1.89 -6.35 -13.03
C ALA A 172 2.71 -7.27 -12.11
N ARG A 173 3.58 -8.11 -12.68
CA ARG A 173 4.50 -8.96 -11.91
C ARG A 173 5.59 -8.12 -11.25
N LYS A 174 6.18 -7.13 -11.95
CA LYS A 174 7.13 -6.18 -11.37
C LYS A 174 6.51 -5.39 -10.21
N ASP A 175 5.25 -4.94 -10.32
CA ASP A 175 4.53 -4.28 -9.23
C ASP A 175 4.34 -5.23 -8.03
N THR A 176 4.00 -6.49 -8.27
CA THR A 176 3.92 -7.51 -7.23
C THR A 176 5.27 -7.72 -6.55
N ALA A 177 6.37 -7.86 -7.33
CA ALA A 177 7.72 -8.02 -6.80
C ALA A 177 8.15 -6.82 -5.94
N ASN A 178 7.81 -5.59 -6.36
CA ASN A 178 8.07 -4.38 -5.58
C ASN A 178 7.34 -4.39 -4.22
N ARG A 179 6.09 -4.85 -4.19
CA ARG A 179 5.33 -4.95 -2.93
C ARG A 179 5.91 -6.00 -1.99
N VAL A 180 6.33 -7.15 -2.54
CA VAL A 180 6.98 -8.20 -1.75
C VAL A 180 8.34 -7.73 -1.22
N LEU A 181 9.14 -7.04 -2.05
CA LEU A 181 10.40 -6.42 -1.63
C LEU A 181 10.18 -5.40 -0.52
N SER A 182 9.13 -4.57 -0.61
CA SER A 182 8.82 -3.60 0.44
C SER A 182 8.51 -4.26 1.78
N THR A 183 7.78 -5.38 1.77
CA THR A 183 7.50 -6.17 2.97
C THR A 183 8.78 -6.78 3.56
N LEU A 184 9.67 -7.33 2.73
CA LEU A 184 10.98 -7.83 3.17
C LEU A 184 11.83 -6.72 3.79
N LYS A 185 11.97 -5.59 3.09
CA LYS A 185 12.76 -4.46 3.60
C LYS A 185 12.22 -3.90 4.92
N ALA A 186 10.90 -3.84 5.07
CA ALA A 186 10.29 -3.38 6.32
C ALA A 186 10.67 -4.28 7.51
N ALA A 187 10.66 -5.59 7.31
CA ALA A 187 11.06 -6.55 8.35
C ALA A 187 12.56 -6.50 8.66
N LEU A 188 13.41 -6.41 7.63
CA LEU A 188 14.86 -6.32 7.83
C LEU A 188 15.28 -4.98 8.47
N ASN A 189 14.65 -3.87 8.09
CA ASN A 189 14.87 -2.57 8.75
C ASN A 189 14.39 -2.61 10.20
N HIS A 190 13.24 -3.23 10.49
CA HIS A 190 12.80 -3.43 11.87
C HIS A 190 13.79 -4.21 12.69
N ALA A 191 14.41 -5.27 12.13
CA ALA A 191 15.46 -6.04 12.81
C ALA A 191 16.73 -5.20 13.03
N LEU A 192 17.09 -4.35 12.07
CA LEU A 192 18.23 -3.42 12.16
C LEU A 192 17.98 -2.34 13.24
N ASP A 193 16.81 -1.69 13.21
CA ASP A 193 16.41 -0.64 14.16
C ASP A 193 16.33 -1.15 15.61
N ARG A 194 16.07 -2.46 15.77
CA ARG A 194 16.05 -3.15 17.06
C ARG A 194 17.41 -3.75 17.46
N GLY A 195 18.50 -3.44 16.75
CA GLY A 195 19.86 -3.95 17.05
C GLY A 195 20.00 -5.48 16.89
N ARG A 196 19.07 -6.15 16.20
CA ARG A 196 19.13 -7.60 15.98
C ARG A 196 20.14 -8.00 14.90
N VAL A 197 20.42 -7.08 14.01
CA VAL A 197 21.42 -7.20 12.94
C VAL A 197 22.22 -5.91 12.85
N LYS A 198 23.52 -6.03 12.52
CA LYS A 198 24.46 -4.89 12.56
C LYS A 198 24.48 -4.07 11.27
N HIS A 199 24.17 -4.66 10.13
CA HIS A 199 24.38 -4.07 8.80
C HIS A 199 23.12 -4.20 7.94
N GLY A 200 22.80 -3.17 7.17
CA GLY A 200 21.60 -3.08 6.34
C GLY A 200 21.85 -2.80 4.86
N GLU A 201 23.10 -2.58 4.44
CA GLU A 201 23.46 -2.12 3.10
C GLU A 201 22.99 -3.08 2.01
N ALA A 202 22.99 -4.38 2.29
CA ALA A 202 22.62 -5.41 1.33
C ALA A 202 21.19 -5.23 0.78
N TRP A 203 20.22 -4.97 1.63
CA TRP A 203 18.83 -4.80 1.19
C TRP A 203 18.46 -3.36 0.91
N GLN A 204 19.11 -2.38 1.58
CA GLN A 204 18.87 -0.96 1.33
C GLN A 204 19.27 -0.57 -0.09
N ALA A 205 20.37 -1.12 -0.62
CA ALA A 205 20.86 -0.89 -1.97
C ALA A 205 19.95 -1.46 -3.08
N VAL A 206 19.11 -2.46 -2.80
CA VAL A 206 18.21 -3.04 -3.79
C VAL A 206 17.09 -2.06 -4.12
N LYS A 207 16.93 -1.71 -5.38
CA LYS A 207 15.91 -0.76 -5.83
C LYS A 207 14.67 -1.46 -6.36
N PRO A 208 13.49 -0.89 -6.16
CA PRO A 208 12.27 -1.38 -6.82
C PRO A 208 12.33 -1.14 -8.33
N TYR A 209 11.64 -1.97 -9.09
CA TYR A 209 11.46 -1.77 -10.52
C TYR A 209 10.72 -0.46 -10.79
N LYS A 210 11.21 0.32 -11.75
CA LYS A 210 10.58 1.56 -12.22
C LYS A 210 9.44 1.26 -13.22
N GLY A 211 8.56 2.22 -13.44
CA GLY A 211 7.52 2.14 -14.48
C GLY A 211 6.41 1.11 -14.23
N THR A 212 6.25 0.63 -12.98
CA THR A 212 5.22 -0.35 -12.64
C THR A 212 3.83 0.27 -12.44
N THR A 213 3.74 1.56 -12.23
CA THR A 213 2.54 2.32 -11.84
C THR A 213 1.87 3.09 -12.98
N SER A 214 2.09 2.75 -14.25
CA SER A 214 1.32 3.39 -15.32
C SER A 214 -0.11 2.82 -15.35
N ALA A 215 -0.97 3.30 -14.49
CA ALA A 215 -2.40 3.08 -14.65
C ALA A 215 -2.87 3.90 -15.85
N ARG A 216 -3.31 3.27 -16.94
CA ARG A 216 -4.29 3.91 -17.81
C ARG A 216 -5.52 4.11 -16.96
N ILE A 217 -5.76 5.35 -16.55
CA ILE A 217 -6.98 5.67 -15.83
C ILE A 217 -8.08 5.64 -16.87
N ARG A 218 -8.89 4.59 -16.79
CA ARG A 218 -10.10 4.52 -17.56
C ARG A 218 -11.21 5.21 -16.77
N PHE A 219 -11.95 6.04 -17.44
CA PHE A 219 -13.24 6.56 -16.99
C PHE A 219 -14.33 6.21 -18.03
N LEU A 220 -15.54 6.08 -17.56
CA LEU A 220 -16.68 5.72 -18.39
C LEU A 220 -17.21 6.98 -19.12
N SER A 221 -17.56 6.84 -20.41
CA SER A 221 -18.29 7.90 -21.11
C SER A 221 -19.71 8.05 -20.53
N ALA A 222 -20.39 9.13 -20.86
CA ALA A 222 -21.77 9.35 -20.41
C ALA A 222 -22.71 8.20 -20.84
N GLU A 223 -22.59 7.74 -22.07
CA GLU A 223 -23.36 6.62 -22.61
C GLU A 223 -23.03 5.30 -21.91
N GLU A 224 -21.74 5.06 -21.62
CA GLU A 224 -21.31 3.88 -20.86
C GLU A 224 -21.88 3.88 -19.44
N GLN A 225 -21.91 5.05 -18.78
CA GLN A 225 -22.50 5.21 -17.44
C GLN A 225 -23.98 4.86 -17.46
N VAL A 226 -24.74 5.40 -18.42
CA VAL A 226 -26.18 5.14 -18.55
C VAL A 226 -26.45 3.66 -18.81
N ARG A 227 -25.74 3.04 -19.77
CA ARG A 227 -25.89 1.60 -20.04
C ARG A 227 -25.58 0.76 -18.82
N LEU A 228 -24.47 1.07 -18.13
CA LEU A 228 -24.05 0.33 -16.93
C LEU A 228 -25.10 0.41 -15.81
N VAL A 229 -25.60 1.62 -15.53
CA VAL A 229 -26.62 1.84 -14.48
C VAL A 229 -27.91 1.09 -14.81
N ASN A 230 -28.35 1.11 -16.07
CA ASN A 230 -29.61 0.51 -16.48
C ASN A 230 -29.67 -1.02 -16.34
N VAL A 231 -28.56 -1.71 -16.58
CA VAL A 231 -28.48 -3.18 -16.48
C VAL A 231 -28.23 -3.68 -15.04
N CYS A 232 -27.90 -2.80 -14.10
CA CYS A 232 -27.66 -3.21 -12.72
C CYS A 232 -28.94 -3.63 -12.00
N PRO A 233 -28.91 -4.70 -11.18
CA PRO A 233 -29.97 -5.00 -10.21
C PRO A 233 -30.23 -3.80 -9.30
N ALA A 234 -31.44 -3.67 -8.79
CA ALA A 234 -31.89 -2.47 -8.07
C ALA A 234 -31.00 -2.09 -6.87
N ASP A 235 -30.54 -3.06 -6.08
CA ASP A 235 -29.65 -2.86 -4.95
C ASP A 235 -28.25 -2.41 -5.40
N PHE A 236 -27.67 -3.05 -6.40
CA PHE A 236 -26.36 -2.69 -6.94
C PHE A 236 -26.40 -1.38 -7.73
N ARG A 237 -27.50 -1.09 -8.42
CA ARG A 237 -27.74 0.18 -9.12
C ARG A 237 -27.64 1.37 -8.17
N ARG A 238 -28.28 1.27 -6.97
CA ARG A 238 -28.15 2.32 -5.94
C ARG A 238 -26.70 2.56 -5.54
N LEU A 239 -25.92 1.49 -5.34
CA LEU A 239 -24.52 1.59 -4.97
C LEU A 239 -23.65 2.20 -6.09
N VAL A 240 -23.90 1.81 -7.36
CA VAL A 240 -23.22 2.37 -8.55
C VAL A 240 -23.54 3.85 -8.71
N LYS A 241 -24.81 4.25 -8.59
CA LYS A 241 -25.22 5.67 -8.60
C LYS A 241 -24.53 6.45 -7.48
N GLY A 242 -24.53 5.92 -6.24
CA GLY A 242 -23.83 6.54 -5.13
C GLY A 242 -22.34 6.77 -5.41
N ALA A 243 -21.67 5.81 -6.07
CA ALA A 243 -20.27 5.96 -6.46
C ALA A 243 -20.06 7.03 -7.55
N LEU A 244 -20.94 7.08 -8.55
CA LEU A 244 -20.89 8.07 -9.65
C LEU A 244 -21.21 9.48 -9.18
N TYR A 245 -22.09 9.67 -8.20
CA TYR A 245 -22.46 10.98 -7.67
C TYR A 245 -21.46 11.53 -6.62
N THR A 246 -20.64 10.68 -6.01
CA THR A 246 -19.80 11.10 -4.87
C THR A 246 -18.31 10.88 -5.07
N GLY A 247 -17.93 10.00 -5.99
CA GLY A 247 -16.56 9.52 -6.08
C GLY A 247 -16.07 8.78 -4.83
N ALA A 248 -16.96 8.43 -3.89
CA ALA A 248 -16.58 7.72 -2.67
C ALA A 248 -16.03 6.32 -2.99
N ARG A 249 -15.12 5.84 -2.13
CA ARG A 249 -14.59 4.48 -2.27
C ARG A 249 -15.68 3.45 -1.93
N TYR A 250 -15.63 2.28 -2.57
CA TYR A 250 -16.57 1.20 -2.29
C TYR A 250 -16.78 0.95 -0.79
N GLY A 251 -15.69 0.79 -0.04
CA GLY A 251 -15.78 0.56 1.40
C GLY A 251 -16.26 1.77 2.21
N GLU A 252 -16.21 2.98 1.69
CA GLU A 252 -16.84 4.17 2.29
C GLU A 252 -18.35 4.09 2.09
N LEU A 253 -18.81 3.85 0.87
CA LEU A 253 -20.23 3.68 0.56
C LEU A 253 -20.89 2.56 1.38
N CYS A 254 -20.21 1.42 1.54
CA CYS A 254 -20.75 0.30 2.32
C CYS A 254 -20.95 0.60 3.81
N ARG A 255 -20.34 1.64 4.33
CA ARG A 255 -20.44 2.02 5.75
C ARG A 255 -21.32 3.24 6.00
N LEU A 256 -21.79 3.90 4.95
CA LEU A 256 -22.68 5.05 5.08
C LEU A 256 -24.00 4.64 5.76
N VAL A 257 -24.39 5.42 6.73
CA VAL A 257 -25.73 5.36 7.33
C VAL A 257 -26.61 6.49 6.81
N VAL A 258 -27.89 6.37 6.96
CA VAL A 258 -28.87 7.38 6.51
C VAL A 258 -28.56 8.75 7.07
N GLY A 259 -28.16 8.84 8.34
CA GLY A 259 -27.79 10.09 9.00
C GLY A 259 -26.53 10.78 8.50
N ASP A 260 -25.72 10.10 7.66
CA ASP A 260 -24.57 10.73 7.02
C ASP A 260 -24.96 11.69 5.89
N PHE A 261 -26.21 11.62 5.40
CA PHE A 261 -26.73 12.56 4.39
C PHE A 261 -27.41 13.76 5.08
N ASN A 262 -26.95 14.95 4.77
CA ASN A 262 -27.53 16.19 5.20
C ASN A 262 -28.25 16.86 4.03
N ALA A 263 -29.58 16.77 4.01
CA ALA A 263 -30.40 17.34 2.94
C ALA A 263 -30.41 18.88 2.97
N ALA A 264 -30.24 19.51 4.15
CA ALA A 264 -30.30 20.96 4.29
C ALA A 264 -29.12 21.68 3.60
N ASN A 265 -27.93 21.07 3.66
CA ASN A 265 -26.71 21.63 3.00
C ASN A 265 -26.28 20.81 1.77
N GLY A 266 -27.08 19.87 1.30
CA GLY A 266 -26.75 19.08 0.13
C GLY A 266 -25.40 18.37 0.24
N SER A 267 -25.11 17.75 1.38
CA SER A 267 -23.79 17.14 1.63
C SER A 267 -23.88 15.73 2.22
N LEU A 268 -22.83 14.94 1.96
CA LEU A 268 -22.67 13.61 2.48
C LEU A 268 -21.40 13.52 3.33
N PHE A 269 -21.54 13.08 4.57
CA PHE A 269 -20.41 12.95 5.51
C PHE A 269 -19.74 11.59 5.40
N ILE A 270 -18.43 11.58 5.20
CA ILE A 270 -17.61 10.38 5.24
C ILE A 270 -16.79 10.40 6.53
N ALA A 271 -17.22 9.66 7.54
CA ALA A 271 -16.60 9.65 8.87
C ALA A 271 -15.20 9.06 8.87
N ILE A 272 -14.97 7.94 8.17
CA ILE A 272 -13.69 7.22 8.15
C ILE A 272 -13.24 6.96 6.71
N SER A 273 -12.22 7.70 6.28
CA SER A 273 -11.52 7.43 5.03
C SER A 273 -10.36 6.45 5.23
N LYS A 274 -9.76 5.97 4.14
CA LYS A 274 -8.55 5.14 4.17
C LYS A 274 -7.36 5.86 4.83
N SER A 275 -7.33 7.19 4.76
CA SER A 275 -6.32 8.06 5.39
C SER A 275 -6.62 8.42 6.85
N GLY A 276 -7.74 7.94 7.40
CA GLY A 276 -8.17 8.27 8.78
C GLY A 276 -8.84 9.64 8.93
N LYS A 277 -8.91 10.45 7.86
CA LYS A 277 -9.54 11.78 7.89
C LYS A 277 -10.99 11.70 7.43
N SER A 278 -11.89 12.40 8.14
CA SER A 278 -13.27 12.62 7.71
C SER A 278 -13.34 13.70 6.63
N ARG A 279 -14.43 13.72 5.87
CA ARG A 279 -14.73 14.78 4.91
C ARG A 279 -16.21 14.88 4.61
N HIS A 280 -16.63 16.06 4.18
CA HIS A 280 -17.94 16.28 3.55
C HIS A 280 -17.78 16.25 2.03
N ILE A 281 -18.69 15.58 1.34
CA ILE A 281 -18.80 15.58 -0.13
C ILE A 281 -19.98 16.49 -0.45
N VAL A 282 -19.73 17.54 -1.24
CA VAL A 282 -20.80 18.41 -1.75
C VAL A 282 -21.50 17.69 -2.89
N LEU A 283 -22.83 17.67 -2.88
CA LEU A 283 -23.66 16.97 -3.84
C LEU A 283 -24.28 17.93 -4.85
N THR A 284 -24.36 17.51 -6.11
CA THR A 284 -25.18 18.18 -7.12
C THR A 284 -26.67 18.01 -6.81
N GLU A 285 -27.55 18.81 -7.40
CA GLU A 285 -29.00 18.72 -7.21
C GLU A 285 -29.53 17.30 -7.53
N GLU A 286 -29.11 16.73 -8.66
CA GLU A 286 -29.47 15.37 -9.03
C GLU A 286 -29.03 14.33 -8.00
N ALA A 287 -27.82 14.50 -7.43
CA ALA A 287 -27.33 13.65 -6.36
C ALA A 287 -28.14 13.81 -5.07
N GLN A 288 -28.53 15.04 -4.72
CA GLN A 288 -29.38 15.31 -3.55
C GLN A 288 -30.75 14.65 -3.70
N GLU A 289 -31.41 14.75 -4.85
CA GLU A 289 -32.65 14.05 -5.16
C GLU A 289 -32.49 12.55 -5.00
N PHE A 290 -31.42 11.98 -5.55
CA PHE A 290 -31.13 10.57 -5.41
C PHE A 290 -30.94 10.15 -3.94
N PHE A 291 -30.13 10.87 -3.17
CA PHE A 291 -29.91 10.53 -1.76
C PHE A 291 -31.18 10.72 -0.93
N THR A 292 -31.96 11.77 -1.18
CA THR A 292 -33.27 11.96 -0.57
C THR A 292 -34.19 10.77 -0.84
N SER A 293 -34.25 10.28 -2.08
CA SER A 293 -35.11 9.16 -2.45
C SER A 293 -34.78 7.85 -1.76
N ILE A 294 -33.50 7.61 -1.45
CA ILE A 294 -33.05 6.35 -0.82
C ILE A 294 -32.98 6.43 0.71
N THR A 295 -33.13 7.63 1.31
CA THR A 295 -33.07 7.85 2.76
C THR A 295 -34.40 8.23 3.38
N ALA A 296 -35.36 8.72 2.60
CA ALA A 296 -36.66 9.19 3.09
C ALA A 296 -37.36 8.16 3.95
N GLY A 297 -37.79 8.56 5.16
CA GLY A 297 -38.54 7.72 6.10
C GLY A 297 -37.76 6.60 6.75
N ARG A 298 -36.42 6.56 6.62
CA ARG A 298 -35.58 5.50 7.18
C ARG A 298 -34.85 5.98 8.43
N PRO A 299 -34.59 5.08 9.41
CA PRO A 299 -33.81 5.40 10.62
C PRO A 299 -32.41 5.93 10.28
N SER A 300 -31.93 6.90 11.05
CA SER A 300 -30.63 7.57 10.81
C SER A 300 -29.41 6.65 10.97
N ASP A 301 -29.52 5.61 11.77
CA ASP A 301 -28.47 4.62 12.04
C ASP A 301 -28.48 3.42 11.06
N GLU A 302 -29.51 3.32 10.20
CA GLU A 302 -29.59 2.26 9.22
C GLU A 302 -28.56 2.46 8.09
N LEU A 303 -27.96 1.34 7.61
CA LEU A 303 -27.05 1.40 6.46
C LEU A 303 -27.78 1.95 5.22
N MET A 304 -27.19 2.95 4.59
CA MET A 304 -27.78 3.64 3.44
C MET A 304 -27.97 2.71 2.23
N PHE A 305 -26.96 1.87 1.95
CA PHE A 305 -26.94 0.97 0.79
C PHE A 305 -27.16 -0.48 1.22
N LEU A 306 -28.41 -0.91 1.21
CA LEU A 306 -28.81 -2.27 1.54
C LEU A 306 -28.80 -3.19 0.32
N ARG A 307 -28.52 -4.48 0.57
CA ARG A 307 -28.73 -5.57 -0.36
C ARG A 307 -30.22 -5.90 -0.47
N ASP A 308 -30.60 -6.67 -1.50
CA ASP A 308 -31.96 -7.20 -1.55
C ASP A 308 -32.25 -8.14 -0.37
N GLU A 309 -33.53 -8.39 -0.10
CA GLU A 309 -33.96 -9.13 1.10
C GLU A 309 -33.44 -10.57 1.11
N VAL A 310 -33.34 -11.22 -0.03
CA VAL A 310 -32.84 -12.60 -0.16
C VAL A 310 -31.36 -12.68 0.26
N GLU A 311 -30.53 -11.74 -0.20
CA GLU A 311 -29.13 -11.69 0.14
C GLU A 311 -28.91 -11.23 1.59
N ARG A 312 -29.76 -10.36 2.14
CA ARG A 312 -29.73 -9.96 3.56
C ARG A 312 -29.92 -11.15 4.48
N ARG A 313 -30.89 -12.02 4.18
CA ARG A 313 -31.16 -13.23 4.96
C ARG A 313 -30.02 -14.23 4.97
N LYS A 314 -29.19 -14.26 3.91
CA LYS A 314 -28.02 -15.16 3.79
C LYS A 314 -26.83 -14.70 4.63
N ARG A 315 -26.76 -13.43 4.96
CA ARG A 315 -25.60 -12.81 5.65
C ARG A 315 -26.04 -11.81 6.72
N PRO A 316 -26.66 -12.25 7.79
CA PRO A 316 -27.16 -11.37 8.86
C PRO A 316 -26.01 -10.57 9.53
N GLU A 317 -24.78 -11.10 9.53
CA GLU A 317 -23.59 -10.45 10.07
C GLU A 317 -23.21 -9.14 9.36
N LEU A 318 -23.74 -8.89 8.16
CA LEU A 318 -23.52 -7.64 7.41
C LEU A 318 -24.62 -6.60 7.65
N ALA A 319 -25.55 -6.81 8.58
CA ALA A 319 -26.69 -5.93 8.84
C ALA A 319 -27.44 -5.50 7.55
N GLY A 320 -27.55 -6.41 6.59
CA GLY A 320 -28.15 -6.15 5.28
C GLY A 320 -27.27 -5.39 4.27
N GLY A 321 -26.06 -5.03 4.64
CA GLY A 321 -25.13 -4.27 3.80
C GLY A 321 -24.31 -5.12 2.82
N TRP A 322 -23.31 -4.47 2.23
CA TRP A 322 -22.42 -5.04 1.21
C TRP A 322 -21.11 -5.52 1.84
N GLY A 323 -20.71 -6.75 1.52
CA GLY A 323 -19.43 -7.31 1.98
C GLY A 323 -18.22 -6.81 1.19
N ALA A 324 -17.02 -7.04 1.72
CA ALA A 324 -15.75 -6.43 1.26
C ALA A 324 -15.39 -6.64 -0.22
N SER A 325 -15.98 -7.60 -0.92
CA SER A 325 -15.66 -7.93 -2.33
C SER A 325 -16.90 -8.23 -3.19
N ASP A 326 -18.08 -8.00 -2.68
CA ASP A 326 -19.33 -8.34 -3.38
C ASP A 326 -19.45 -7.62 -4.71
N GLN A 327 -19.02 -6.37 -4.79
CA GLN A 327 -19.08 -5.57 -6.02
C GLN A 327 -18.34 -6.20 -7.20
N THR A 328 -17.34 -7.05 -6.96
CA THR A 328 -16.49 -7.59 -8.04
C THR A 328 -17.28 -8.44 -9.02
N ARG A 329 -18.16 -9.30 -8.51
CA ARG A 329 -19.02 -10.16 -9.34
C ARG A 329 -20.07 -9.33 -10.06
N PHE A 330 -20.78 -8.47 -9.34
CA PHE A 330 -21.85 -7.64 -9.89
C PHE A 330 -21.32 -6.69 -10.96
N MET A 331 -20.19 -6.02 -10.72
CA MET A 331 -19.55 -5.14 -11.69
C MET A 331 -19.14 -5.89 -12.97
N SER A 332 -18.58 -7.09 -12.83
CA SER A 332 -18.19 -7.91 -13.99
C SER A 332 -19.40 -8.33 -14.84
N LEU A 333 -20.51 -8.69 -14.19
CA LEU A 333 -21.76 -9.05 -14.89
C LEU A 333 -22.41 -7.83 -15.55
N ALA A 334 -22.45 -6.71 -14.85
CA ALA A 334 -23.01 -5.46 -15.36
C ALA A 334 -22.21 -4.93 -16.56
N CYS A 335 -20.87 -4.92 -16.51
CA CYS A 335 -20.05 -4.54 -17.66
C CYS A 335 -20.33 -5.42 -18.89
N LYS A 336 -20.46 -6.74 -18.68
CA LYS A 336 -20.78 -7.66 -19.79
C LYS A 336 -22.17 -7.39 -20.37
N ALA A 337 -23.19 -7.18 -19.54
CA ALA A 337 -24.56 -6.93 -19.98
C ALA A 337 -24.74 -5.55 -20.63
N ALA A 338 -23.97 -4.56 -20.19
CA ALA A 338 -23.98 -3.20 -20.74
C ALA A 338 -23.12 -3.05 -22.01
N GLU A 339 -22.41 -4.10 -22.43
CA GLU A 339 -21.42 -4.05 -23.50
C GLU A 339 -20.35 -2.95 -23.26
N VAL A 340 -19.99 -2.78 -21.99
CA VAL A 340 -18.93 -1.87 -21.56
C VAL A 340 -17.68 -2.69 -21.32
N PRO A 341 -16.51 -2.27 -21.85
CA PRO A 341 -15.26 -2.93 -21.54
C PRO A 341 -15.06 -3.08 -20.04
N LYS A 342 -14.47 -4.20 -19.61
CA LYS A 342 -14.34 -4.56 -18.20
C LYS A 342 -13.79 -3.41 -17.35
N ALA A 343 -14.60 -2.96 -16.40
CA ALA A 343 -14.28 -1.92 -15.42
C ALA A 343 -14.35 -2.47 -13.99
N ALA A 344 -13.46 -2.03 -13.13
CA ALA A 344 -13.57 -2.27 -11.70
C ALA A 344 -14.44 -1.19 -11.04
N PHE A 345 -15.01 -1.49 -9.87
CA PHE A 345 -15.85 -0.50 -9.15
C PHE A 345 -15.10 0.82 -8.86
N HIS A 346 -13.79 0.75 -8.66
CA HIS A 346 -12.97 1.96 -8.41
C HIS A 346 -12.90 2.91 -9.62
N GLU A 347 -13.17 2.42 -10.82
CA GLU A 347 -13.23 3.25 -12.04
C GLU A 347 -14.43 4.20 -12.05
N LEU A 348 -15.49 3.91 -11.28
CA LEU A 348 -16.59 4.87 -11.06
C LEU A 348 -16.12 6.14 -10.35
N ARG A 349 -15.20 6.00 -9.41
CA ARG A 349 -14.54 7.14 -8.76
C ARG A 349 -13.63 7.90 -9.74
N HIS A 350 -12.94 7.19 -10.63
CA HIS A 350 -12.18 7.84 -11.69
C HIS A 350 -13.09 8.59 -12.65
N THR A 351 -14.25 8.02 -12.96
CA THR A 351 -15.29 8.66 -13.81
C THR A 351 -15.80 9.97 -13.17
N TYR A 352 -16.16 9.94 -11.89
CA TYR A 352 -16.56 11.13 -11.14
C TYR A 352 -15.48 12.20 -11.16
N ALA A 353 -14.24 11.84 -10.82
CA ALA A 353 -13.14 12.80 -10.77
C ALA A 353 -12.80 13.39 -12.14
N SER A 354 -12.81 12.56 -13.20
CA SER A 354 -12.59 13.02 -14.58
C SER A 354 -13.69 13.95 -15.04
N GLY A 355 -14.94 13.69 -14.65
CA GLY A 355 -16.07 14.57 -14.90
C GLY A 355 -15.88 15.96 -14.29
N LEU A 356 -15.47 16.03 -13.03
CA LEU A 356 -15.20 17.30 -12.35
C LEU A 356 -14.03 18.08 -12.99
N VAL A 357 -12.94 17.37 -13.34
CA VAL A 357 -11.78 18.01 -14.01
C VAL A 357 -12.15 18.52 -15.39
N ASN A 358 -12.89 17.73 -16.18
CA ASN A 358 -13.37 18.15 -17.50
C ASN A 358 -14.37 19.33 -17.43
N ALA A 359 -15.11 19.43 -16.33
CA ALA A 359 -15.96 20.59 -16.04
C ALA A 359 -15.18 21.82 -15.54
N GLY A 360 -13.85 21.76 -15.48
CA GLY A 360 -13.00 22.90 -15.09
C GLY A 360 -12.82 23.09 -13.59
N LEU A 361 -13.26 22.15 -12.74
CA LEU A 361 -13.08 22.30 -11.29
C LEU A 361 -11.60 22.24 -10.93
N PRO A 362 -11.07 23.20 -10.13
CA PRO A 362 -9.67 23.18 -9.69
C PRO A 362 -9.26 21.87 -9.01
N MET A 363 -8.05 21.40 -9.30
CA MET A 363 -7.52 20.12 -8.77
C MET A 363 -7.56 20.01 -7.24
N ALA A 364 -7.40 21.14 -6.55
CA ALA A 364 -7.50 21.21 -5.08
C ALA A 364 -8.91 20.83 -4.58
N TYR A 365 -9.96 21.31 -5.26
CA TYR A 365 -11.34 20.97 -4.91
C TYR A 365 -11.68 19.53 -5.27
N VAL A 366 -11.20 19.04 -6.41
CA VAL A 366 -11.34 17.61 -6.77
C VAL A 366 -10.63 16.74 -5.73
N ALA A 367 -9.42 17.11 -5.30
CA ALA A 367 -8.69 16.39 -4.25
C ALA A 367 -9.46 16.38 -2.92
N ALA A 368 -10.04 17.52 -2.53
CA ALA A 368 -10.86 17.63 -1.31
C ALA A 368 -12.10 16.72 -1.38
N GLN A 369 -12.87 16.76 -2.47
CA GLN A 369 -14.03 15.89 -2.71
C GLN A 369 -13.67 14.41 -2.63
N LEU A 370 -12.55 14.04 -3.22
CA LEU A 370 -12.05 12.66 -3.19
C LEU A 370 -11.45 12.25 -1.84
N GLY A 371 -11.07 13.20 -0.96
CA GLY A 371 -10.36 12.94 0.29
C GLY A 371 -8.93 12.46 0.06
N HIS A 372 -8.22 13.10 -0.88
CA HIS A 372 -6.78 12.98 -1.02
C HIS A 372 -6.10 13.90 -0.02
N THR A 373 -4.97 13.47 0.53
CA THR A 373 -4.21 14.24 1.53
C THR A 373 -3.48 15.44 0.90
N ASP A 374 -3.18 15.33 -0.40
CA ASP A 374 -2.56 16.37 -1.21
C ASP A 374 -3.03 16.29 -2.67
N THR A 375 -2.74 17.32 -3.46
CA THR A 375 -3.13 17.38 -4.88
C THR A 375 -2.31 16.48 -5.78
N ARG A 376 -1.11 16.05 -5.39
CA ARG A 376 -0.18 15.26 -6.23
C ARG A 376 -0.82 13.97 -6.74
N MET A 377 -1.65 13.32 -5.92
CA MET A 377 -2.38 12.12 -6.35
C MET A 377 -3.41 12.45 -7.42
N THR A 378 -4.13 13.56 -7.28
CA THR A 378 -5.12 14.05 -8.24
C THR A 378 -4.43 14.47 -9.54
N GLU A 379 -3.38 15.26 -9.46
CA GLU A 379 -2.58 15.72 -10.61
C GLU A 379 -1.95 14.54 -11.38
N LYS A 380 -1.37 13.57 -10.67
CA LYS A 380 -0.80 12.36 -11.27
C LYS A 380 -1.82 11.57 -12.08
N HIS A 381 -3.06 11.53 -11.59
CA HIS A 381 -4.13 10.72 -12.19
C HIS A 381 -4.93 11.50 -13.24
N TYR A 382 -5.19 12.78 -13.03
CA TYR A 382 -6.12 13.56 -13.86
C TYR A 382 -5.49 14.81 -14.50
N GLY A 383 -4.22 15.13 -14.20
CA GLY A 383 -3.56 16.32 -14.73
C GLY A 383 -3.50 16.40 -16.26
N HIS A 384 -3.52 15.24 -16.93
CA HIS A 384 -3.54 15.17 -18.39
C HIS A 384 -4.89 15.61 -19.01
N LEU A 385 -5.97 15.69 -18.22
CA LEU A 385 -7.28 16.20 -18.64
C LEU A 385 -7.41 17.72 -18.48
N ALA A 386 -6.58 18.32 -17.61
CA ALA A 386 -6.64 19.74 -17.28
C ALA A 386 -6.37 20.73 -18.45
N PRO A 387 -5.52 20.43 -19.46
CA PRO A 387 -5.21 21.39 -20.51
C PRO A 387 -6.44 21.87 -21.29
N THR A 388 -7.40 20.99 -21.59
CA THR A 388 -8.63 21.33 -22.31
C THR A 388 -9.54 22.22 -21.45
N ALA A 389 -9.78 21.81 -20.22
CA ALA A 389 -10.57 22.58 -19.25
C ALA A 389 -9.93 23.93 -18.93
N LEU A 390 -8.60 24.00 -18.84
CA LEU A 390 -7.86 25.26 -18.63
C LEU A 390 -8.05 26.22 -19.81
N ALA A 391 -7.94 25.71 -21.03
CA ALA A 391 -8.13 26.54 -22.23
C ALA A 391 -9.55 27.14 -22.28
N ASP A 392 -10.56 26.35 -21.96
CA ASP A 392 -11.95 26.81 -21.94
C ASP A 392 -12.22 27.79 -20.77
N ALA A 393 -11.66 27.52 -19.61
CA ALA A 393 -11.73 28.43 -18.47
C ALA A 393 -11.07 29.78 -18.79
N ILE A 394 -9.89 29.81 -19.41
CA ILE A 394 -9.20 31.03 -19.83
C ILE A 394 -10.07 31.81 -20.85
N ARG A 395 -10.62 31.12 -21.86
CA ARG A 395 -11.49 31.75 -22.86
C ARG A 395 -12.75 32.37 -22.26
N THR A 396 -13.29 31.74 -21.22
CA THR A 396 -14.57 32.16 -20.61
C THR A 396 -14.38 33.19 -19.49
N LEU A 397 -13.33 33.03 -18.67
CA LEU A 397 -13.15 33.77 -17.43
C LEU A 397 -12.08 34.90 -17.53
N ALA A 398 -11.18 34.83 -18.54
CA ALA A 398 -10.16 35.85 -18.67
C ALA A 398 -10.83 37.23 -18.93
N PRO A 399 -10.43 38.28 -18.21
CA PRO A 399 -10.99 39.60 -18.42
C PRO A 399 -10.71 40.11 -19.84
N LYS A 400 -11.73 40.62 -20.48
CA LYS A 400 -11.57 41.33 -21.77
C LYS A 400 -10.82 42.61 -21.51
N LEU A 401 -9.57 42.68 -21.93
CA LEU A 401 -8.71 43.85 -21.68
C LEU A 401 -9.07 45.07 -22.54
N GLY A 402 -9.98 44.93 -23.51
CA GLY A 402 -10.37 46.05 -24.40
C GLY A 402 -9.27 46.55 -25.35
N LEU A 403 -8.17 45.76 -25.45
CA LEU A 403 -7.00 46.14 -26.29
C LEU A 403 -7.17 45.68 -27.76
N GLY A 404 -8.39 45.54 -28.23
CA GLY A 404 -8.67 45.29 -29.64
C GLY A 404 -8.21 46.48 -30.47
N ASN A 405 -8.01 46.28 -31.78
CA ASN A 405 -7.63 47.33 -32.74
C ASN A 405 -8.67 48.47 -32.69
N ASP A 406 -8.47 49.44 -31.78
CA ASP A 406 -9.19 50.68 -31.80
C ASP A 406 -8.53 51.53 -32.89
N PRO A 407 -9.23 51.93 -33.97
CA PRO A 407 -8.69 52.77 -35.02
C PRO A 407 -8.22 54.14 -34.52
N LYS A 408 -8.47 54.50 -33.25
CA LYS A 408 -7.99 55.71 -32.59
C LYS A 408 -6.64 55.58 -31.89
N VAL A 409 -6.05 54.38 -31.82
CA VAL A 409 -4.72 54.19 -31.23
C VAL A 409 -3.64 54.53 -32.27
N THR A 410 -3.07 55.72 -32.19
CA THR A 410 -1.91 56.14 -33.00
C THR A 410 -0.66 55.42 -32.46
N PRO A 411 0.07 54.63 -33.26
CA PRO A 411 1.27 53.98 -32.78
C PRO A 411 2.33 55.00 -32.38
N LEU A 412 2.87 54.87 -31.17
CA LEU A 412 3.96 55.71 -30.68
C LEU A 412 5.20 55.48 -31.54
N LYS A 413 5.57 56.46 -32.35
CA LYS A 413 6.84 56.44 -33.10
C LYS A 413 7.99 56.66 -32.11
N ILE A 414 8.63 55.64 -31.67
CA ILE A 414 9.90 55.72 -30.94
C ILE A 414 10.95 56.14 -31.95
N ALA A 415 11.42 57.39 -31.85
CA ALA A 415 12.60 57.83 -32.60
C ALA A 415 13.82 57.08 -32.05
N VAL A 416 14.33 56.13 -32.78
CA VAL A 416 15.66 55.57 -32.53
C VAL A 416 16.68 56.62 -32.92
N ALA A 417 17.33 57.22 -31.92
CA ALA A 417 18.48 58.07 -32.16
C ALA A 417 19.60 57.19 -32.76
N SER A 418 19.95 57.45 -34.01
CA SER A 418 21.12 56.85 -34.63
C SER A 418 22.34 57.62 -34.14
N GLU A 419 23.24 56.94 -33.40
CA GLU A 419 24.65 57.31 -33.29
C GLU A 419 25.45 56.80 -34.49
#